data_c59ccbd0623bdca84ca91d786d8583f4
#
_entry.id   c59ccbd0623bdca84ca91d786d8583f4
#
_cell.length_a   1.000
_cell.length_b   1.000
_cell.length_c   1.000
_cell.angle_alpha   90.00
_cell.angle_beta   90.00
_cell.angle_gamma   90.00
#
_symmetry.space_group_name_H-M   'P 1'
#
loop_
_entity.id
_entity.type
_entity.pdbx_description
1 polymer ?
#
loop_
_entity_poly.entity_id
_entity_poly.type
_entity_poly.pdbx_seq_one_letter_code
_entity_poly.pdbx_strand_id
1 'polypeptide(L)'
;MPKKYFEQFGCVIGDEAHLFKAKSLTGIMTRLHQCKYRFGLTGTLDGTQTHRLVLEGLFGAVENVTTTKELMDKKSLADLKIKCIVLVHPNIREKMTYVEELEYLVTNDVRNKFIIDLCRNIPGNTLCLFQLVEKHGKVLYEQANNVIKDRKVFFVYGGTDTKTRENIRSIVENEKNSIIIASYGTFSTGINIRSINN
;
A
#
# COMPACT_ATOMS: atom_id res chain seq x y z
N MET A 1 -16.86 9.99 23.88
CA MET A 1 -16.17 11.17 24.43
C MET A 1 -17.18 12.30 24.59
N PRO A 2 -17.21 13.03 25.73
CA PRO A 2 -18.13 14.13 25.98
C PRO A 2 -17.84 15.34 25.07
N LYS A 3 -18.85 16.16 24.77
CA LYS A 3 -18.71 17.36 23.90
C LYS A 3 -17.58 18.29 24.35
N LYS A 4 -17.49 18.56 25.65
CA LYS A 4 -16.42 19.41 26.26
C LYS A 4 -14.99 18.98 25.90
N TYR A 5 -14.76 17.70 25.60
CA TYR A 5 -13.45 17.24 25.16
C TYR A 5 -13.01 17.85 23.82
N PHE A 6 -13.97 18.03 22.89
CA PHE A 6 -13.68 18.56 21.57
C PHE A 6 -13.59 20.09 21.52
N GLU A 7 -14.14 20.79 22.52
CA GLU A 7 -14.16 22.26 22.62
C GLU A 7 -12.79 22.86 22.95
N GLN A 8 -11.87 22.06 23.48
CA GLN A 8 -10.52 22.52 23.83
C GLN A 8 -9.56 22.65 22.64
N PHE A 9 -9.94 22.15 21.46
CA PHE A 9 -9.06 22.15 20.30
C PHE A 9 -9.34 23.33 19.40
N GLY A 10 -8.33 24.20 19.23
CA GLY A 10 -8.40 25.36 18.31
C GLY A 10 -7.90 25.03 16.89
N CYS A 11 -7.14 23.93 16.74
CA CYS A 11 -6.59 23.46 15.48
C CYS A 11 -6.73 21.95 15.35
N VAL A 12 -7.02 21.46 14.15
CA VAL A 12 -7.02 20.04 13.79
C VAL A 12 -6.31 19.87 12.45
N ILE A 13 -5.42 18.87 12.40
CA ILE A 13 -4.72 18.46 11.19
C ILE A 13 -5.10 17.01 10.93
N GLY A 14 -5.74 16.75 9.78
CA GLY A 14 -6.09 15.42 9.31
C GLY A 14 -5.07 14.96 8.29
N ASP A 15 -4.24 13.99 8.63
CA ASP A 15 -3.39 13.29 7.66
C ASP A 15 -4.22 12.24 6.93
N GLU A 16 -3.83 11.91 5.69
CA GLU A 16 -4.61 11.05 4.78
C GLU A 16 -6.08 11.48 4.69
N ALA A 17 -6.29 12.77 4.46
CA ALA A 17 -7.63 13.40 4.49
C ALA A 17 -8.64 12.69 3.57
N HIS A 18 -8.19 12.02 2.51
CA HIS A 18 -9.05 11.22 1.63
C HIS A 18 -9.77 10.08 2.35
N LEU A 19 -9.32 9.66 3.54
CA LEU A 19 -9.98 8.64 4.37
C LEU A 19 -11.16 9.22 5.19
N PHE A 20 -11.35 10.54 5.25
CA PHE A 20 -12.39 11.20 6.07
C PHE A 20 -13.82 11.03 5.50
N LYS A 21 -13.99 10.20 4.50
CA LYS A 21 -15.29 9.65 4.10
C LYS A 21 -15.85 8.63 5.10
N ALA A 22 -15.00 8.04 5.94
CA ALA A 22 -15.42 7.09 6.96
C ALA A 22 -16.27 7.78 8.03
N LYS A 23 -17.43 7.17 8.39
CA LYS A 23 -18.42 7.71 9.32
C LYS A 23 -17.80 8.09 10.69
N SER A 24 -16.80 7.34 11.15
CA SER A 24 -16.10 7.61 12.43
C SER A 24 -15.30 8.93 12.36
N LEU A 25 -14.53 9.14 11.30
CA LEU A 25 -13.69 10.33 11.12
C LEU A 25 -14.55 11.58 10.88
N THR A 26 -15.59 11.47 10.02
CA THR A 26 -16.56 12.54 9.83
C THR A 26 -17.26 12.88 11.14
N GLY A 27 -17.61 11.88 11.96
CA GLY A 27 -18.22 12.09 13.28
C GLY A 27 -17.31 12.78 14.29
N ILE A 28 -15.99 12.63 14.19
CA ILE A 28 -15.01 13.40 14.99
C ILE A 28 -14.99 14.86 14.51
N MET A 29 -14.87 15.07 13.20
CA MET A 29 -14.79 16.42 12.61
C MET A 29 -16.04 17.25 12.87
N THR A 30 -17.23 16.66 12.86
CA THR A 30 -18.48 17.35 13.18
C THR A 30 -18.60 17.76 14.63
N ARG A 31 -17.93 17.06 15.55
CA ARG A 31 -17.84 17.44 16.97
C ARG A 31 -16.87 18.57 17.25
N LEU A 32 -15.89 18.78 16.37
CA LEU A 32 -14.91 19.88 16.41
C LEU A 32 -15.49 21.20 15.86
N HIS A 33 -16.78 21.49 16.11
CA HIS A 33 -17.48 22.63 15.52
C HIS A 33 -16.89 24.00 15.93
N GLN A 34 -16.23 24.09 17.09
CA GLN A 34 -15.55 25.31 17.55
C GLN A 34 -14.09 25.41 17.09
N CYS A 35 -13.55 24.34 16.47
CA CYS A 35 -12.19 24.34 15.98
C CYS A 35 -12.06 25.29 14.78
N LYS A 36 -11.32 26.38 14.97
CA LYS A 36 -11.19 27.47 13.98
C LYS A 36 -10.30 27.06 12.80
N TYR A 37 -9.23 26.33 13.08
CA TYR A 37 -8.24 25.96 12.05
C TYR A 37 -8.34 24.47 11.73
N ARG A 38 -8.61 24.17 10.47
CA ARG A 38 -8.80 22.79 9.99
C ARG A 38 -7.98 22.56 8.74
N PHE A 39 -7.04 21.65 8.80
CA PHE A 39 -6.16 21.30 7.69
C PHE A 39 -6.31 19.81 7.36
N GLY A 40 -6.58 19.51 6.10
CA GLY A 40 -6.56 18.17 5.57
C GLY A 40 -5.38 18.00 4.61
N LEU A 41 -4.50 17.03 4.88
CA LEU A 41 -3.35 16.70 4.04
C LEU A 41 -3.61 15.39 3.34
N THR A 42 -3.34 15.32 2.04
CA THR A 42 -3.44 14.08 1.27
C THR A 42 -2.55 14.13 0.04
N GLY A 43 -1.88 13.04 -0.27
CA GLY A 43 -1.15 12.85 -1.52
C GLY A 43 -2.03 12.34 -2.67
N THR A 44 -3.22 11.85 -2.37
CA THR A 44 -4.14 11.25 -3.34
C THR A 44 -5.56 11.71 -3.07
N LEU A 45 -6.12 12.50 -3.99
CA LEU A 45 -7.53 12.84 -3.96
C LEU A 45 -8.25 12.02 -5.03
N ASP A 46 -9.22 11.16 -4.63
CA ASP A 46 -10.02 10.45 -5.61
C ASP A 46 -10.91 11.47 -6.36
N GLY A 47 -11.05 11.30 -7.68
CA GLY A 47 -11.72 12.26 -8.56
C GLY A 47 -13.25 12.30 -8.40
N THR A 48 -13.85 11.64 -7.39
CA THR A 48 -15.30 11.65 -7.20
C THR A 48 -15.75 12.98 -6.59
N GLN A 49 -16.64 13.69 -7.28
CA GLN A 49 -17.16 15.00 -6.84
C GLN A 49 -17.81 14.92 -5.45
N THR A 50 -18.55 13.85 -5.16
CA THR A 50 -19.22 13.66 -3.87
C THR A 50 -18.21 13.59 -2.71
N HIS A 51 -17.10 12.90 -2.91
CA HIS A 51 -16.04 12.81 -1.91
C HIS A 51 -15.34 14.16 -1.71
N ARG A 52 -15.07 14.88 -2.78
CA ARG A 52 -14.50 16.23 -2.73
C ARG A 52 -15.36 17.19 -1.92
N LEU A 53 -16.67 17.22 -2.14
CA LEU A 53 -17.60 18.06 -1.38
C LEU A 53 -17.59 17.75 0.13
N VAL A 54 -17.48 16.47 0.51
CA VAL A 54 -17.35 16.09 1.93
C VAL A 54 -16.07 16.65 2.53
N LEU A 55 -14.95 16.54 1.83
CA LEU A 55 -13.66 17.06 2.30
C LEU A 55 -13.65 18.60 2.38
N GLU A 56 -14.20 19.26 1.39
CA GLU A 56 -14.36 20.72 1.39
C GLU A 56 -15.27 21.22 2.53
N GLY A 57 -16.31 20.46 2.86
CA GLY A 57 -17.17 20.74 4.02
C GLY A 57 -16.47 20.53 5.37
N LEU A 58 -15.47 19.68 5.45
CA LEU A 58 -14.72 19.40 6.69
C LEU A 58 -13.51 20.30 6.88
N PHE A 59 -12.77 20.60 5.79
CA PHE A 59 -11.47 21.25 5.83
C PHE A 59 -11.39 22.57 5.07
N GLY A 60 -12.34 22.85 4.16
CA GLY A 60 -12.31 24.01 3.28
C GLY A 60 -11.84 23.67 1.86
N ALA A 61 -11.59 24.70 1.06
CA ALA A 61 -11.21 24.56 -0.34
C ALA A 61 -9.93 23.72 -0.52
N VAL A 62 -9.93 22.92 -1.58
CA VAL A 62 -8.77 22.07 -1.94
C VAL A 62 -7.76 22.91 -2.71
N GLU A 63 -6.54 22.95 -2.22
CA GLU A 63 -5.40 23.58 -2.88
C GLU A 63 -4.34 22.54 -3.26
N ASN A 64 -3.86 22.59 -4.49
CA ASN A 64 -2.74 21.76 -4.95
C ASN A 64 -1.43 22.48 -4.66
N VAL A 65 -0.70 21.98 -3.67
CA VAL A 65 0.59 22.57 -3.25
C VAL A 65 1.72 22.21 -4.20
N THR A 66 1.70 20.98 -4.73
CA THR A 66 2.73 20.45 -5.65
C THR A 66 2.20 19.25 -6.41
N THR A 67 2.86 18.88 -7.49
CA THR A 67 2.55 17.72 -8.29
C THR A 67 3.61 16.63 -8.11
N THR A 68 3.24 15.36 -8.34
CA THR A 68 4.18 14.23 -8.34
C THR A 68 5.35 14.49 -9.28
N LYS A 69 5.09 15.05 -10.46
CA LYS A 69 6.11 15.39 -11.46
C LYS A 69 7.12 16.41 -10.93
N GLU A 70 6.64 17.49 -10.32
CA GLU A 70 7.52 18.51 -9.72
C GLU A 70 8.40 17.94 -8.60
N LEU A 71 7.86 16.99 -7.81
CA LEU A 71 8.62 16.33 -6.74
C LEU A 71 9.68 15.36 -7.30
N MET A 72 9.38 14.68 -8.42
CA MET A 72 10.35 13.86 -9.15
C MET A 72 11.45 14.72 -9.76
N ASP A 73 11.09 15.82 -10.44
CA ASP A 73 12.04 16.75 -11.06
C ASP A 73 13.00 17.37 -10.00
N LYS A 74 12.47 17.63 -8.80
CA LYS A 74 13.26 18.09 -7.64
C LYS A 74 14.01 16.99 -6.93
N LYS A 75 13.95 15.73 -7.40
CA LYS A 75 14.55 14.55 -6.75
C LYS A 75 14.07 14.30 -5.31
N SER A 76 12.92 14.83 -4.95
CA SER A 76 12.28 14.59 -3.65
C SER A 76 11.47 13.29 -3.65
N LEU A 77 11.10 12.78 -4.82
CA LEU A 77 10.53 11.45 -5.04
C LEU A 77 11.42 10.66 -6.01
N ALA A 78 11.42 9.33 -5.84
CA ALA A 78 12.10 8.43 -6.76
C ALA A 78 11.42 8.42 -8.14
N ASP A 79 12.21 8.20 -9.20
CA ASP A 79 11.69 7.96 -10.54
C ASP A 79 10.95 6.62 -10.58
N LEU A 80 9.64 6.68 -10.80
CA LEU A 80 8.81 5.49 -10.92
C LEU A 80 8.66 5.07 -12.38
N LYS A 81 9.04 3.83 -12.70
CA LYS A 81 8.80 3.19 -13.99
C LYS A 81 7.83 2.03 -13.82
N ILE A 82 6.66 2.13 -14.42
CA ILE A 82 5.65 1.07 -14.39
C ILE A 82 5.81 0.20 -15.64
N LYS A 83 6.02 -1.11 -15.43
CA LYS A 83 6.05 -2.12 -16.49
C LYS A 83 4.87 -3.06 -16.32
N CYS A 84 3.91 -3.01 -17.24
CA CYS A 84 2.79 -3.94 -17.27
C CYS A 84 3.19 -5.22 -18.00
N ILE A 85 3.17 -6.35 -17.27
CA ILE A 85 3.43 -7.67 -17.86
C ILE A 85 2.08 -8.37 -18.03
N VAL A 86 1.75 -8.71 -19.26
CA VAL A 86 0.52 -9.43 -19.60
C VAL A 86 0.83 -10.91 -19.72
N LEU A 87 0.23 -11.73 -18.85
CA LEU A 87 0.28 -13.19 -18.93
C LEU A 87 -0.95 -13.69 -19.66
N VAL A 88 -0.75 -14.43 -20.74
CA VAL A 88 -1.85 -15.04 -21.50
C VAL A 88 -2.10 -16.44 -20.98
N HIS A 89 -3.33 -16.72 -20.60
CA HIS A 89 -3.79 -18.00 -20.07
C HIS A 89 -4.66 -18.71 -21.12
N PRO A 90 -4.16 -19.76 -21.77
CA PRO A 90 -4.85 -20.36 -22.94
C PRO A 90 -6.13 -21.14 -22.62
N ASN A 91 -6.39 -21.47 -21.36
CA ASN A 91 -7.48 -22.37 -20.96
C ASN A 91 -8.46 -21.76 -19.94
N ILE A 92 -8.71 -20.45 -20.03
CA ILE A 92 -9.74 -19.83 -19.18
C ILE A 92 -11.11 -20.21 -19.69
N ARG A 93 -11.97 -20.76 -18.81
CA ARG A 93 -13.38 -20.99 -19.10
C ARG A 93 -14.06 -19.64 -19.38
N GLU A 94 -14.87 -19.57 -20.43
CA GLU A 94 -15.52 -18.32 -20.87
C GLU A 94 -16.43 -17.66 -19.82
N LYS A 95 -16.86 -18.39 -18.78
CA LYS A 95 -17.70 -17.87 -17.68
C LYS A 95 -17.20 -18.39 -16.35
N MET A 96 -16.42 -17.58 -15.67
CA MET A 96 -16.01 -17.79 -14.28
C MET A 96 -16.66 -16.70 -13.41
N THR A 97 -17.07 -17.05 -12.21
CA THR A 97 -17.38 -16.06 -11.18
C THR A 97 -16.09 -15.39 -10.70
N TYR A 98 -16.18 -14.21 -10.11
CA TYR A 98 -15.03 -13.52 -9.53
C TYR A 98 -14.22 -14.39 -8.54
N VAL A 99 -14.92 -15.20 -7.74
CA VAL A 99 -14.28 -16.09 -6.76
C VAL A 99 -13.50 -17.20 -7.45
N GLU A 100 -14.08 -17.81 -8.49
CA GLU A 100 -13.41 -18.87 -9.28
C GLU A 100 -12.21 -18.31 -10.04
N GLU A 101 -12.33 -17.12 -10.61
CA GLU A 101 -11.22 -16.44 -11.29
C GLU A 101 -10.08 -16.12 -10.32
N LEU A 102 -10.40 -15.57 -9.16
CA LEU A 102 -9.41 -15.28 -8.12
C LEU A 102 -8.70 -16.55 -7.65
N GLU A 103 -9.45 -17.63 -7.39
CA GLU A 103 -8.89 -18.93 -7.01
C GLU A 103 -7.95 -19.46 -8.09
N TYR A 104 -8.39 -19.45 -9.35
CA TYR A 104 -7.57 -19.85 -10.48
C TYR A 104 -6.27 -19.06 -10.55
N LEU A 105 -6.32 -17.74 -10.41
CA LEU A 105 -5.15 -16.86 -10.49
C LEU A 105 -4.14 -17.13 -9.37
N VAL A 106 -4.59 -17.31 -8.13
CA VAL A 106 -3.69 -17.47 -6.99
C VAL A 106 -3.12 -18.88 -6.87
N THR A 107 -3.82 -19.90 -7.39
CA THR A 107 -3.37 -21.30 -7.38
C THR A 107 -2.64 -21.72 -8.66
N ASN A 108 -2.54 -20.85 -9.65
CA ASN A 108 -1.88 -21.16 -10.92
C ASN A 108 -0.36 -21.26 -10.75
N ASP A 109 0.17 -22.48 -10.80
CA ASP A 109 1.60 -22.76 -10.60
C ASP A 109 2.51 -22.09 -11.63
N VAL A 110 2.06 -22.02 -12.89
CA VAL A 110 2.84 -21.39 -13.96
C VAL A 110 3.00 -19.90 -13.68
N ARG A 111 1.92 -19.24 -13.29
CA ARG A 111 1.91 -17.83 -12.90
C ARG A 111 2.78 -17.60 -11.65
N ASN A 112 2.62 -18.42 -10.63
CA ASN A 112 3.38 -18.29 -9.38
C ASN A 112 4.87 -18.49 -9.62
N LYS A 113 5.25 -19.49 -10.41
CA LYS A 113 6.63 -19.71 -10.83
C LYS A 113 7.19 -18.52 -11.61
N PHE A 114 6.41 -17.96 -12.54
CA PHE A 114 6.82 -16.77 -13.28
C PHE A 114 7.09 -15.57 -12.34
N ILE A 115 6.23 -15.34 -11.34
CA ILE A 115 6.42 -14.26 -10.35
C ILE A 115 7.73 -14.48 -9.57
N ILE A 116 8.02 -15.71 -9.15
CA ILE A 116 9.23 -16.03 -8.40
C ILE A 116 10.47 -15.88 -9.29
N ASP A 117 10.42 -16.36 -10.52
CA ASP A 117 11.52 -16.20 -11.47
C ASP A 117 11.77 -14.72 -11.78
N LEU A 118 10.71 -13.92 -11.90
CA LEU A 118 10.83 -12.46 -12.04
C LEU A 118 11.52 -11.85 -10.82
N CYS A 119 11.07 -12.15 -9.61
CA CYS A 119 11.68 -11.66 -8.37
C CYS A 119 13.15 -12.09 -8.25
N ARG A 120 13.49 -13.30 -8.68
CA ARG A 120 14.84 -13.82 -8.64
C ARG A 120 15.78 -13.09 -9.59
N ASN A 121 15.30 -12.77 -10.80
CA ASN A 121 16.13 -12.21 -11.87
C ASN A 121 16.25 -10.68 -11.86
N ILE A 122 15.35 -9.97 -11.17
CA ILE A 122 15.43 -8.52 -11.04
C ILE A 122 16.45 -8.17 -9.95
N PRO A 123 17.51 -7.40 -10.27
CA PRO A 123 18.51 -6.99 -9.29
C PRO A 123 17.95 -5.96 -8.30
N GLY A 124 18.53 -5.91 -7.11
CA GLY A 124 18.17 -4.95 -6.07
C GLY A 124 17.08 -5.47 -5.13
N ASN A 125 16.75 -4.66 -4.12
CA ASN A 125 15.71 -5.00 -3.17
C ASN A 125 14.33 -4.99 -3.84
N THR A 126 13.64 -6.11 -3.77
CA THR A 126 12.37 -6.35 -4.47
C THR A 126 11.23 -6.56 -3.48
N LEU A 127 10.13 -5.85 -3.66
CA LEU A 127 8.90 -6.02 -2.90
C LEU A 127 7.85 -6.73 -3.77
N CYS A 128 7.49 -7.96 -3.39
CA CYS A 128 6.43 -8.71 -4.03
C CYS A 128 5.16 -8.66 -3.17
N LEU A 129 4.11 -8.01 -3.68
CA LEU A 129 2.86 -7.83 -2.94
C LEU A 129 1.82 -8.89 -3.28
N PHE A 130 1.16 -9.41 -2.25
CA PHE A 130 0.04 -10.33 -2.37
C PHE A 130 -1.17 -9.88 -1.53
N GLN A 131 -2.36 -10.42 -1.83
CA GLN A 131 -3.58 -10.11 -1.09
C GLN A 131 -4.01 -11.25 -0.15
N LEU A 132 -3.98 -12.48 -0.59
CA LEU A 132 -4.44 -13.66 0.16
C LEU A 132 -3.26 -14.35 0.87
N VAL A 133 -3.24 -14.31 2.20
CA VAL A 133 -2.11 -14.82 3.00
C VAL A 133 -1.93 -16.33 2.82
N GLU A 134 -2.98 -17.11 3.12
CA GLU A 134 -2.88 -18.58 3.12
C GLU A 134 -2.77 -19.17 1.71
N LYS A 135 -3.64 -18.75 0.81
CA LYS A 135 -3.78 -19.34 -0.53
C LYS A 135 -2.71 -18.85 -1.53
N HIS A 136 -2.07 -17.73 -1.27
CA HIS A 136 -1.11 -17.15 -2.22
C HIS A 136 0.22 -16.76 -1.57
N GLY A 137 0.20 -15.91 -0.55
CA GLY A 137 1.42 -15.37 0.05
C GLY A 137 2.35 -16.45 0.62
N LYS A 138 1.81 -17.40 1.39
CA LYS A 138 2.59 -18.52 1.93
C LYS A 138 3.15 -19.41 0.82
N VAL A 139 2.34 -19.69 -0.21
CA VAL A 139 2.76 -20.51 -1.36
C VAL A 139 3.92 -19.85 -2.10
N LEU A 140 3.81 -18.54 -2.39
CA LEU A 140 4.89 -17.78 -3.02
C LEU A 140 6.17 -17.78 -2.17
N TYR A 141 6.03 -17.61 -0.85
CA TYR A 141 7.18 -17.61 0.06
C TYR A 141 7.88 -18.97 0.11
N GLU A 142 7.14 -20.06 0.26
CA GLU A 142 7.68 -21.42 0.28
C GLU A 142 8.40 -21.75 -1.03
N GLN A 143 7.77 -21.48 -2.18
CA GLN A 143 8.36 -21.68 -3.48
C GLN A 143 9.62 -20.81 -3.68
N ALA A 144 9.58 -19.53 -3.29
CA ALA A 144 10.73 -18.65 -3.37
C ALA A 144 11.89 -19.14 -2.51
N ASN A 145 11.63 -19.55 -1.27
CA ASN A 145 12.64 -20.10 -0.35
C ASN A 145 13.28 -21.40 -0.87
N ASN A 146 12.52 -22.20 -1.61
CA ASN A 146 13.03 -23.43 -2.20
C ASN A 146 13.97 -23.17 -3.39
N VAL A 147 13.70 -22.14 -4.19
CA VAL A 147 14.41 -21.86 -5.46
C VAL A 147 15.52 -20.82 -5.30
N ILE A 148 15.29 -19.78 -4.48
CA ILE A 148 16.20 -18.65 -4.33
C ILE A 148 17.11 -18.90 -3.12
N LYS A 149 18.40 -19.16 -3.36
CA LYS A 149 19.40 -19.44 -2.31
C LYS A 149 20.45 -18.35 -2.16
N ASP A 150 20.56 -17.49 -3.13
CA ASP A 150 21.55 -16.42 -3.26
C ASP A 150 21.07 -15.06 -2.73
N ARG A 151 19.78 -14.98 -2.35
CA ARG A 151 19.14 -13.76 -1.83
C ARG A 151 18.35 -14.08 -0.55
N LYS A 152 18.29 -13.12 0.37
CA LYS A 152 17.43 -13.23 1.55
C LYS A 152 15.97 -13.02 1.14
N VAL A 153 15.11 -13.93 1.53
CA VAL A 153 13.65 -13.86 1.27
C VAL A 153 12.93 -13.68 2.60
N PHE A 154 12.17 -12.61 2.73
CA PHE A 154 11.38 -12.28 3.93
C PHE A 154 9.89 -12.42 3.64
N PHE A 155 9.12 -12.84 4.64
CA PHE A 155 7.67 -12.92 4.58
C PHE A 155 7.04 -12.04 5.64
N VAL A 156 6.15 -11.12 5.21
CA VAL A 156 5.51 -10.15 6.10
C VAL A 156 4.02 -10.04 5.80
N TYR A 157 3.19 -10.17 6.82
CA TYR A 157 1.74 -10.02 6.70
C TYR A 157 1.14 -9.42 7.98
N GLY A 158 -0.17 -9.20 8.02
CA GLY A 158 -0.85 -8.59 9.18
C GLY A 158 -0.63 -9.30 10.52
N GLY A 159 -0.39 -10.61 10.50
CA GLY A 159 -0.07 -11.41 11.70
C GLY A 159 1.38 -11.32 12.15
N THR A 160 2.28 -10.72 11.36
CA THR A 160 3.67 -10.49 11.78
C THR A 160 3.70 -9.39 12.82
N ASP A 161 4.33 -9.62 13.96
CA ASP A 161 4.44 -8.64 15.03
C ASP A 161 5.28 -7.41 14.61
N THR A 162 5.04 -6.29 15.29
CA THR A 162 5.66 -5.00 14.92
C THR A 162 7.19 -5.04 15.05
N LYS A 163 7.73 -5.74 16.04
CA LYS A 163 9.18 -5.83 16.27
C LYS A 163 9.87 -6.60 15.13
N THR A 164 9.27 -7.71 14.71
CA THR A 164 9.76 -8.50 13.57
C THR A 164 9.70 -7.70 12.27
N ARG A 165 8.61 -6.94 12.03
CA ARG A 165 8.50 -6.05 10.86
C ARG A 165 9.59 -4.99 10.83
N GLU A 166 9.86 -4.36 11.97
CA GLU A 166 10.90 -3.33 12.09
C GLU A 166 12.31 -3.93 11.90
N ASN A 167 12.55 -5.12 12.43
CA ASN A 167 13.80 -5.83 12.19
C ASN A 167 14.03 -6.14 10.70
N ILE A 168 13.00 -6.64 10.01
CA ILE A 168 13.07 -6.91 8.56
C ILE A 168 13.34 -5.61 7.80
N ARG A 169 12.64 -4.52 8.13
CA ARG A 169 12.87 -3.21 7.54
C ARG A 169 14.33 -2.77 7.70
N SER A 170 14.85 -2.85 8.91
CA SER A 170 16.25 -2.48 9.22
C SER A 170 17.27 -3.34 8.48
N ILE A 171 17.02 -4.65 8.36
CA ILE A 171 17.88 -5.55 7.59
C ILE A 171 17.85 -5.16 6.11
N VAL A 172 16.68 -4.98 5.52
CA VAL A 172 16.53 -4.65 4.10
C VAL A 172 17.13 -3.30 3.76
N GLU A 173 17.07 -2.31 4.64
CA GLU A 173 17.72 -1.01 4.43
C GLU A 173 19.25 -1.12 4.28
N ASN A 174 19.86 -2.12 4.90
CA ASN A 174 21.31 -2.40 4.82
C ASN A 174 21.67 -3.43 3.75
N GLU A 175 20.71 -4.17 3.23
CA GLU A 175 20.90 -5.13 2.14
C GLU A 175 20.70 -4.47 0.77
N LYS A 176 21.39 -5.01 -0.22
CA LYS A 176 21.30 -4.49 -1.60
C LYS A 176 20.56 -5.43 -2.56
N ASN A 177 20.20 -6.62 -2.11
CA ASN A 177 19.65 -7.65 -2.97
C ASN A 177 18.77 -8.64 -2.17
N SER A 178 17.72 -8.13 -1.53
CA SER A 178 16.75 -8.93 -0.78
C SER A 178 15.38 -8.95 -1.46
N ILE A 179 14.54 -9.91 -1.08
CA ILE A 179 13.16 -10.02 -1.54
C ILE A 179 12.25 -9.99 -0.33
N ILE A 180 11.23 -9.13 -0.35
CA ILE A 180 10.17 -9.10 0.65
C ILE A 180 8.88 -9.55 -0.02
N ILE A 181 8.31 -10.65 0.43
CA ILE A 181 6.98 -11.10 0.02
C ILE A 181 6.01 -10.63 1.10
N ALA A 182 5.16 -9.65 0.78
CA ALA A 182 4.36 -8.95 1.78
C ALA A 182 2.89 -8.83 1.42
N SER A 183 2.02 -8.86 2.44
CA SER A 183 0.61 -8.59 2.19
C SER A 183 0.37 -7.12 1.86
N TYR A 184 -0.45 -6.87 0.84
CA TYR A 184 -0.79 -5.52 0.39
C TYR A 184 -1.27 -4.64 1.54
N GLY A 185 -2.19 -5.12 2.38
CA GLY A 185 -2.71 -4.35 3.51
C GLY A 185 -1.67 -3.97 4.58
N THR A 186 -0.54 -4.70 4.65
CA THR A 186 0.55 -4.37 5.60
C THR A 186 1.53 -3.34 5.03
N PHE A 187 1.71 -3.31 3.71
CA PHE A 187 2.69 -2.45 3.05
C PHE A 187 2.09 -1.30 2.22
N SER A 188 0.76 -1.21 2.10
CA SER A 188 0.11 -0.16 1.32
C SER A 188 0.15 1.22 1.97
N THR A 189 0.31 1.30 3.30
CA THR A 189 0.31 2.57 4.03
C THR A 189 1.35 2.57 5.16
N GLY A 190 2.05 3.68 5.31
CA GLY A 190 2.88 3.97 6.48
C GLY A 190 4.22 3.24 6.59
N ILE A 191 4.61 2.41 5.61
CA ILE A 191 5.93 1.78 5.59
C ILE A 191 6.78 2.43 4.52
N ASN A 192 7.88 3.02 4.95
CA ASN A 192 8.89 3.60 4.06
C ASN A 192 10.19 2.79 4.18
N ILE A 193 10.55 2.08 3.12
CA ILE A 193 11.84 1.40 2.97
C ILE A 193 12.57 2.06 1.80
N ARG A 194 13.56 2.90 2.11
CA ARG A 194 14.27 3.72 1.11
C ARG A 194 15.08 2.90 0.11
N SER A 195 15.47 1.70 0.48
CA SER A 195 16.32 0.82 -0.33
C SER A 195 15.53 -0.10 -1.28
N ILE A 196 14.20 -0.01 -1.35
CA ILE A 196 13.43 -0.78 -2.34
C ILE A 196 13.64 -0.21 -3.73
N ASN A 197 13.97 -1.10 -4.67
CA ASN A 197 14.26 -0.78 -6.07
C ASN A 197 13.16 -1.24 -7.02
N ASN A 198 12.43 -2.31 -6.66
CA ASN A 198 11.42 -2.96 -7.50
C ASN A 198 10.20 -3.37 -6.69
#